data_e34e3851dd458ef2c71cbf577fa2ec57
#
_entry.id   e34e3851dd458ef2c71cbf577fa2ec57
#
_cell.length_a   1.000
_cell.length_b   1.000
_cell.length_c   1.000
_cell.angle_alpha   90.00
_cell.angle_beta   90.00
_cell.angle_gamma   90.00
#
_symmetry.space_group_name_H-M   'P 1'
#
loop_
_entity.id
_entity.type
_entity.pdbx_description
1 polymer ?
#
loop_
_entity_poly.entity_id
_entity_poly.type
_entity_poly.pdbx_seq_one_letter_code
_entity_poly.pdbx_strand_id
1 'polypeptide(L)'
;MATKKDSLTSKQHLFATLVGSAGLSLSEAYRQAYSAENMKDASVAKEASRVAAHPHVSPLIAQYAERRKAITHSQALSQGLSDRDKVLTKLRHMMDHAEPQDSNKIRAAVEVGRSCGLFSDTVEIKTERSSDDVLSQLQEKLNQLAAIPTLDDSVH
;
A
#
# COMPACT_ATOMS: atom_id res chain seq x y z
N MET A 1 37.44 13.89 6.28
CA MET A 1 36.69 14.98 6.96
C MET A 1 35.43 15.24 6.16
N ALA A 2 34.30 14.77 6.62
CA ALA A 2 33.02 15.05 5.98
C ALA A 2 32.66 16.51 6.20
N THR A 3 32.50 17.26 5.14
CA THR A 3 32.20 18.67 5.17
C THR A 3 30.79 18.87 5.74
N LYS A 4 30.68 19.77 6.70
CA LYS A 4 29.46 20.18 7.43
C LYS A 4 28.32 20.68 6.53
N LYS A 5 28.44 20.52 5.21
CA LYS A 5 27.54 20.98 4.16
C LYS A 5 26.46 19.93 3.74
N ASP A 6 26.63 18.68 4.13
CA ASP A 6 25.75 17.57 3.69
C ASP A 6 24.71 17.16 4.74
N SER A 7 24.67 17.80 5.92
CA SER A 7 23.67 17.49 6.93
C SER A 7 22.43 18.38 6.77
N LEU A 8 21.26 17.76 6.74
CA LEU A 8 19.97 18.44 6.78
C LEU A 8 19.87 19.32 8.02
N THR A 9 19.36 20.53 7.85
CA THR A 9 19.05 21.39 9.00
C THR A 9 17.84 20.85 9.76
N SER A 10 17.74 21.17 11.05
CA SER A 10 16.58 20.77 11.87
C SER A 10 15.25 21.21 11.26
N LYS A 11 15.21 22.38 10.63
CA LYS A 11 14.01 22.89 9.94
C LYS A 11 13.66 22.07 8.69
N GLN A 12 14.66 21.67 7.90
CA GLN A 12 14.45 20.79 6.74
C GLN A 12 13.98 19.42 7.17
N HIS A 13 14.52 18.87 8.25
CA HIS A 13 14.08 17.59 8.79
C HIS A 13 12.64 17.66 9.29
N LEU A 14 12.30 18.70 10.05
CA LEU A 14 10.93 18.94 10.51
C LEU A 14 9.95 19.07 9.33
N PHE A 15 10.31 19.86 8.32
CA PHE A 15 9.54 20.02 7.10
C PHE A 15 9.27 18.66 6.41
N ALA A 16 10.31 17.85 6.22
CA ALA A 16 10.18 16.52 5.61
C ALA A 16 9.25 15.60 6.43
N THR A 17 9.33 15.66 7.76
CA THR A 17 8.47 14.89 8.65
C THR A 17 7.02 15.33 8.55
N LEU A 18 6.75 16.64 8.53
CA LEU A 18 5.40 17.18 8.43
C LEU A 18 4.74 16.81 7.08
N VAL A 19 5.47 16.90 5.98
CA VAL A 19 4.96 16.50 4.66
C VAL A 19 4.80 14.99 4.57
N GLY A 20 5.84 14.23 4.86
CA GLY A 20 5.87 12.78 4.67
C GLY A 20 5.01 12.02 5.68
N SER A 21 5.25 12.24 6.98
CA SER A 21 4.56 11.48 8.04
C SER A 21 3.18 12.03 8.36
N ALA A 22 3.03 13.35 8.52
CA ALA A 22 1.74 13.96 8.85
C ALA A 22 0.84 14.17 7.62
N GLY A 23 1.42 14.25 6.41
CA GLY A 23 0.67 14.44 5.18
C GLY A 23 0.17 15.86 4.97
N LEU A 24 0.80 16.83 5.59
CA LEU A 24 0.46 18.24 5.41
C LEU A 24 0.83 18.71 3.99
N SER A 25 0.14 19.74 3.52
CA SER A 25 0.53 20.42 2.28
C SER A 25 1.92 21.06 2.43
N LEU A 26 2.63 21.23 1.31
CA LEU A 26 3.96 21.85 1.33
C LEU A 26 3.94 23.24 2.00
N SER A 27 2.90 24.03 1.73
CA SER A 27 2.78 25.38 2.30
C SER A 27 2.54 25.37 3.81
N GLU A 28 1.70 24.49 4.31
CA GLU A 28 1.43 24.35 5.75
C GLU A 28 2.67 23.83 6.50
N ALA A 29 3.30 22.79 5.96
CA ALA A 29 4.53 22.24 6.52
C ALA A 29 5.64 23.30 6.56
N TYR A 30 5.74 24.14 5.53
CA TYR A 30 6.72 25.22 5.49
C TYR A 30 6.43 26.28 6.57
N ARG A 31 5.17 26.71 6.70
CA ARG A 31 4.78 27.67 7.73
C ARG A 31 5.15 27.19 9.13
N GLN A 32 4.90 25.94 9.44
CA GLN A 32 5.21 25.34 10.75
C GLN A 32 6.73 25.17 10.96
N ALA A 33 7.45 24.62 9.97
CA ALA A 33 8.87 24.32 10.12
C ALA A 33 9.75 25.57 10.15
N TYR A 34 9.34 26.64 9.47
CA TYR A 34 10.13 27.86 9.33
C TYR A 34 9.54 29.06 10.06
N SER A 35 8.44 28.88 10.79
CA SER A 35 7.71 29.97 11.50
C SER A 35 7.35 31.11 10.54
N ALA A 36 6.83 30.77 9.36
CA ALA A 36 6.57 31.70 8.27
C ALA A 36 5.12 32.17 8.23
N GLU A 37 4.50 32.39 9.39
CA GLU A 37 3.08 32.73 9.52
C GLU A 37 2.72 34.05 8.82
N ASN A 38 3.63 35.01 8.87
CA ASN A 38 3.44 36.36 8.31
C ASN A 38 3.88 36.49 6.83
N MET A 39 4.34 35.41 6.20
CA MET A 39 4.72 35.42 4.79
C MET A 39 3.49 35.35 3.88
N LYS A 40 3.56 36.05 2.74
CA LYS A 40 2.56 35.97 1.67
C LYS A 40 2.47 34.53 1.11
N ASP A 41 1.27 34.05 0.81
CA ASP A 41 1.03 32.68 0.32
C ASP A 41 1.88 32.30 -0.90
N ALA A 42 1.99 33.20 -1.86
CA ALA A 42 2.80 32.99 -3.06
C ALA A 42 4.29 32.78 -2.74
N SER A 43 4.82 33.50 -1.75
CA SER A 43 6.21 33.36 -1.31
C SER A 43 6.42 32.05 -0.56
N VAL A 44 5.46 31.69 0.31
CA VAL A 44 5.48 30.41 1.04
C VAL A 44 5.45 29.23 0.04
N ALA A 45 4.57 29.25 -0.94
CA ALA A 45 4.45 28.18 -1.92
C ALA A 45 5.74 27.98 -2.72
N LYS A 46 6.39 29.09 -3.13
CA LYS A 46 7.66 29.06 -3.87
C LYS A 46 8.79 28.48 -3.02
N GLU A 47 8.94 28.95 -1.78
CA GLU A 47 9.99 28.46 -0.89
C GLU A 47 9.75 27.02 -0.43
N ALA A 48 8.50 26.65 -0.15
CA ALA A 48 8.13 25.29 0.19
C ALA A 48 8.48 24.30 -0.95
N SER A 49 8.17 24.66 -2.19
CA SER A 49 8.52 23.86 -3.36
C SER A 49 10.04 23.75 -3.53
N ARG A 50 10.79 24.83 -3.27
CA ARG A 50 12.26 24.81 -3.33
C ARG A 50 12.86 23.89 -2.27
N VAL A 51 12.36 23.93 -1.05
CA VAL A 51 12.80 23.03 0.03
C VAL A 51 12.43 21.58 -0.27
N ALA A 52 11.23 21.31 -0.79
CA ALA A 52 10.79 19.96 -1.15
C ALA A 52 11.65 19.35 -2.28
N ALA A 53 12.10 20.17 -3.23
CA ALA A 53 12.97 19.74 -4.33
C ALA A 53 14.45 19.58 -3.92
N HIS A 54 14.82 19.91 -2.69
CA HIS A 54 16.20 19.78 -2.24
C HIS A 54 16.67 18.31 -2.26
N PRO A 55 17.87 17.99 -2.78
CA PRO A 55 18.34 16.62 -3.00
C PRO A 55 18.29 15.71 -1.77
N HIS A 56 18.46 16.26 -0.58
CA HIS A 56 18.42 15.49 0.67
C HIS A 56 17.04 15.50 1.34
N VAL A 57 16.14 16.42 1.00
CA VAL A 57 14.79 16.53 1.57
C VAL A 57 13.80 15.66 0.81
N SER A 58 13.86 15.69 -0.51
CA SER A 58 12.96 14.92 -1.39
C SER A 58 12.93 13.42 -1.09
N PRO A 59 14.07 12.70 -0.99
CA PRO A 59 14.05 11.27 -0.66
C PRO A 59 13.55 11.01 0.76
N LEU A 60 13.78 11.92 1.69
CA LEU A 60 13.30 11.79 3.06
C LEU A 60 11.78 11.93 3.16
N ILE A 61 11.19 12.86 2.41
CA ILE A 61 9.73 12.99 2.27
C ILE A 61 9.13 11.69 1.71
N ALA A 62 9.73 11.15 0.64
CA ALA A 62 9.28 9.90 0.03
C ALA A 62 9.34 8.72 1.03
N GLN A 63 10.43 8.59 1.76
CA GLN A 63 10.61 7.56 2.78
C GLN A 63 9.54 7.65 3.88
N TYR A 64 9.26 8.84 4.38
CA TYR A 64 8.23 9.04 5.40
C TYR A 64 6.82 8.80 4.86
N ALA A 65 6.55 9.18 3.62
CA ALA A 65 5.27 8.93 2.98
C ALA A 65 5.01 7.42 2.79
N GLU A 66 6.00 6.65 2.37
CA GLU A 66 5.89 5.19 2.25
C GLU A 66 5.69 4.54 3.63
N ARG A 67 6.42 4.99 4.65
CA ARG A 67 6.23 4.50 6.02
C ARG A 67 4.81 4.79 6.53
N ARG A 68 4.27 5.98 6.26
CA ARG A 68 2.88 6.33 6.60
C ARG A 68 1.88 5.40 5.91
N LYS A 69 2.04 5.15 4.60
CA LYS A 69 1.20 4.22 3.84
C LYS A 69 1.22 2.83 4.43
N ALA A 70 2.41 2.31 4.78
CA ALA A 70 2.55 1.00 5.38
C ALA A 70 1.83 0.89 6.73
N ILE A 71 1.94 1.92 7.59
CA ILE A 71 1.24 1.98 8.88
C ILE A 71 -0.28 2.03 8.66
N THR A 72 -0.77 2.89 7.75
CA THR A 72 -2.20 3.00 7.45
C THR A 72 -2.77 1.68 6.91
N HIS A 73 -2.03 1.01 6.02
CA HIS A 73 -2.41 -0.29 5.49
C HIS A 73 -2.46 -1.36 6.59
N SER A 74 -1.46 -1.41 7.47
CA SER A 74 -1.43 -2.32 8.61
C SER A 74 -2.59 -2.08 9.58
N GLN A 75 -2.91 -0.81 9.86
CA GLN A 75 -4.06 -0.44 10.70
C GLN A 75 -5.40 -0.85 10.05
N ALA A 76 -5.56 -0.64 8.75
CA ALA A 76 -6.76 -1.04 8.03
C ALA A 76 -6.97 -2.56 8.05
N LEU A 77 -5.89 -3.34 7.87
CA LEU A 77 -5.94 -4.81 7.99
C LEU A 77 -6.32 -5.25 9.41
N SER A 78 -5.70 -4.67 10.42
CA SER A 78 -5.98 -4.98 11.82
C SER A 78 -7.43 -4.63 12.21
N GLN A 79 -7.95 -3.52 11.70
CA GLN A 79 -9.35 -3.11 11.88
C GLN A 79 -10.30 -4.12 11.23
N GLY A 80 -10.03 -4.53 9.98
CA GLY A 80 -10.83 -5.51 9.27
C GLY A 80 -10.88 -6.86 9.97
N LEU A 81 -9.76 -7.33 10.52
CA LEU A 81 -9.72 -8.54 11.34
C LEU A 81 -10.56 -8.39 12.61
N SER A 82 -10.45 -7.25 13.31
CA SER A 82 -11.25 -6.97 14.50
C SER A 82 -12.75 -6.93 14.21
N ASP A 83 -13.16 -6.35 13.11
CA ASP A 83 -14.58 -6.30 12.73
C ASP A 83 -15.11 -7.68 12.33
N ARG A 84 -14.29 -8.49 11.69
CA ARG A 84 -14.61 -9.91 11.41
C ARG A 84 -14.87 -10.70 12.70
N ASP A 85 -14.02 -10.54 13.71
CA ASP A 85 -14.16 -11.22 14.99
C ASP A 85 -15.44 -10.77 15.72
N LYS A 86 -15.77 -9.48 15.69
CA LYS A 86 -17.00 -8.94 16.25
C LYS A 86 -18.25 -9.56 15.60
N VAL A 87 -18.24 -9.67 14.26
CA VAL A 87 -19.33 -10.31 13.51
C VAL A 87 -19.48 -11.76 13.91
N LEU A 88 -18.39 -12.53 13.96
CA LEU A 88 -18.42 -13.94 14.37
C LEU A 88 -18.93 -14.11 15.79
N THR A 89 -18.50 -13.27 16.73
CA THR A 89 -18.97 -13.30 18.12
C THR A 89 -20.47 -13.02 18.19
N LYS A 90 -20.96 -12.04 17.44
CA LYS A 90 -22.39 -11.69 17.41
C LYS A 90 -23.23 -12.79 16.76
N LEU A 91 -22.74 -13.43 15.70
CA LEU A 91 -23.40 -14.59 15.07
C LEU A 91 -23.50 -15.76 16.03
N ARG A 92 -22.43 -16.09 16.77
CA ARG A 92 -22.44 -17.16 17.76
C ARG A 92 -23.46 -16.86 18.87
N HIS A 93 -23.42 -15.64 19.42
CA HIS A 93 -24.38 -15.22 20.45
C HIS A 93 -25.83 -15.32 19.94
N MET A 94 -26.10 -14.98 18.68
CA MET A 94 -27.43 -15.11 18.10
C MET A 94 -27.85 -16.58 17.91
N MET A 95 -26.92 -17.45 17.54
CA MET A 95 -27.19 -18.91 17.42
C MET A 95 -27.58 -19.51 18.79
N ASP A 96 -26.93 -19.05 19.85
CA ASP A 96 -27.16 -19.58 21.20
C ASP A 96 -28.41 -19.00 21.87
N HIS A 97 -28.85 -17.79 21.49
CA HIS A 97 -29.90 -17.03 22.16
C HIS A 97 -30.94 -16.45 21.17
N ALA A 98 -31.16 -17.09 20.01
CA ALA A 98 -32.05 -16.57 18.98
C ALA A 98 -33.52 -16.67 19.44
N GLU A 99 -34.17 -15.51 19.56
CA GLU A 99 -35.63 -15.44 19.64
C GLU A 99 -36.25 -15.31 18.22
N PRO A 100 -37.48 -15.79 17.99
CA PRO A 100 -38.12 -15.80 16.64
C PRO A 100 -38.22 -14.43 15.97
N GLN A 101 -38.11 -13.34 16.74
CA GLN A 101 -38.20 -11.95 16.25
C GLN A 101 -36.86 -11.37 15.77
N ASP A 102 -35.76 -12.08 15.90
CA ASP A 102 -34.41 -11.59 15.60
C ASP A 102 -33.97 -11.80 14.14
N SER A 103 -34.89 -12.18 13.24
CA SER A 103 -34.55 -12.44 11.82
C SER A 103 -33.87 -11.26 11.11
N ASN A 104 -34.21 -10.02 11.46
CA ASN A 104 -33.57 -8.84 10.89
C ASN A 104 -32.14 -8.64 11.39
N LYS A 105 -31.84 -9.01 12.64
CA LYS A 105 -30.51 -8.96 13.23
C LYS A 105 -29.60 -10.02 12.59
N ILE A 106 -30.14 -11.23 12.35
CA ILE A 106 -29.44 -12.29 11.64
C ILE A 106 -29.13 -11.87 10.21
N ARG A 107 -30.10 -11.28 9.49
CA ARG A 107 -29.87 -10.73 8.14
C ARG A 107 -28.78 -9.68 8.13
N ALA A 108 -28.81 -8.70 9.04
CA ALA A 108 -27.80 -7.68 9.14
C ALA A 108 -26.41 -8.28 9.41
N ALA A 109 -26.32 -9.29 10.32
CA ALA A 109 -25.08 -9.98 10.61
C ALA A 109 -24.54 -10.76 9.40
N VAL A 110 -25.41 -11.39 8.60
CA VAL A 110 -25.05 -12.09 7.35
C VAL A 110 -24.51 -11.09 6.32
N GLU A 111 -25.15 -9.92 6.15
CA GLU A 111 -24.68 -8.90 5.19
C GLU A 111 -23.35 -8.31 5.60
N VAL A 112 -23.15 -8.03 6.89
CA VAL A 112 -21.82 -7.61 7.39
C VAL A 112 -20.79 -8.70 7.20
N GLY A 113 -21.14 -9.98 7.45
CA GLY A 113 -20.26 -11.11 7.19
C GLY A 113 -19.86 -11.25 5.72
N ARG A 114 -20.78 -11.02 4.79
CA ARG A 114 -20.50 -10.97 3.35
C ARG A 114 -19.56 -9.83 2.99
N SER A 115 -19.78 -8.63 3.53
CA SER A 115 -18.93 -7.47 3.28
C SER A 115 -17.50 -7.67 3.79
N CYS A 116 -17.33 -8.45 4.86
CA CYS A 116 -16.03 -8.83 5.40
C CYS A 116 -15.40 -10.07 4.73
N GLY A 117 -16.03 -10.62 3.70
CA GLY A 117 -15.54 -11.81 2.99
C GLY A 117 -15.66 -13.12 3.78
N LEU A 118 -16.47 -13.16 4.85
CA LEU A 118 -16.67 -14.37 5.67
C LEU A 118 -17.38 -15.50 4.92
N PHE A 119 -18.19 -15.15 3.94
CA PHE A 119 -18.97 -16.07 3.12
C PHE A 119 -18.56 -16.00 1.64
N SER A 120 -17.37 -15.47 1.32
CA SER A 120 -16.82 -15.64 -0.01
C SER A 120 -16.50 -17.12 -0.18
N ASP A 121 -17.23 -17.79 -1.06
CA ASP A 121 -16.77 -19.04 -1.62
C ASP A 121 -15.47 -18.74 -2.36
N THR A 122 -14.37 -18.91 -1.66
CA THR A 122 -13.08 -19.00 -2.31
C THR A 122 -13.12 -20.32 -3.05
N VAL A 123 -13.65 -20.29 -4.27
CA VAL A 123 -13.36 -21.33 -5.24
C VAL A 123 -11.86 -21.19 -5.46
N GLU A 124 -11.06 -21.89 -4.67
CA GLU A 124 -9.71 -22.22 -5.05
C GLU A 124 -9.87 -22.98 -6.37
N ILE A 125 -9.80 -22.28 -7.48
CA ILE A 125 -9.46 -22.88 -8.73
C ILE A 125 -8.03 -23.38 -8.51
N LYS A 126 -7.90 -24.55 -7.91
CA LYS A 126 -6.71 -25.36 -8.03
C LYS A 126 -6.61 -25.69 -9.52
N THR A 127 -6.02 -24.77 -10.26
CA THR A 127 -5.32 -25.14 -11.46
C THR A 127 -4.14 -25.98 -10.96
N GLU A 128 -4.43 -27.22 -10.65
CA GLU A 128 -3.41 -28.27 -10.61
C GLU A 128 -2.89 -28.42 -12.05
N ARG A 129 -2.13 -27.44 -12.49
CA ARG A 129 -1.13 -27.71 -13.51
C ARG A 129 -0.12 -28.56 -12.77
N SER A 130 -0.22 -29.87 -12.98
CA SER A 130 0.80 -30.78 -12.53
C SER A 130 2.16 -30.20 -12.94
N SER A 131 3.12 -30.20 -12.01
CA SER A 131 4.50 -29.84 -12.35
C SER A 131 4.98 -30.58 -13.60
N ASP A 132 4.47 -31.77 -13.86
CA ASP A 132 4.74 -32.58 -15.03
C ASP A 132 4.15 -31.99 -16.32
N ASP A 133 2.97 -31.36 -16.27
CA ASP A 133 2.39 -30.64 -17.43
C ASP A 133 3.20 -29.40 -17.78
N VAL A 134 3.68 -28.67 -16.78
CA VAL A 134 4.52 -27.48 -17.00
C VAL A 134 5.88 -27.91 -17.58
N LEU A 135 6.50 -28.95 -17.07
CA LEU A 135 7.75 -29.49 -17.58
C LEU A 135 7.59 -30.00 -19.02
N SER A 136 6.51 -30.72 -19.33
CA SER A 136 6.22 -31.21 -20.68
C SER A 136 6.05 -30.05 -21.68
N GLN A 137 5.31 -29.00 -21.33
CA GLN A 137 5.15 -27.81 -22.17
C GLN A 137 6.47 -27.04 -22.37
N LEU A 138 7.30 -26.98 -21.34
CA LEU A 138 8.61 -26.35 -21.41
C LEU A 138 9.56 -27.12 -22.32
N GLN A 139 9.52 -28.45 -22.24
CA GLN A 139 10.32 -29.34 -23.07
C GLN A 139 9.87 -29.26 -24.55
N GLU A 140 8.57 -29.18 -24.80
CA GLU A 140 8.02 -29.03 -26.15
C GLU A 140 8.44 -27.69 -26.78
N LYS A 141 8.38 -26.61 -26.01
CA LYS A 141 8.84 -25.28 -26.47
C LYS A 141 10.36 -25.25 -26.72
N LEU A 142 11.15 -25.90 -25.89
CA LEU A 142 12.58 -25.99 -26.11
C LEU A 142 12.90 -26.78 -27.39
N ASN A 143 12.18 -27.87 -27.65
CA ASN A 143 12.35 -28.64 -28.87
C ASN A 143 11.93 -27.86 -30.13
N GLN A 144 10.89 -27.01 -30.04
CA GLN A 144 10.47 -26.12 -31.12
C GLN A 144 11.53 -25.03 -31.40
N LEU A 145 12.18 -24.51 -30.36
CA LEU A 145 13.26 -23.52 -30.52
C LEU A 145 14.52 -24.14 -31.09
N ALA A 146 14.82 -25.38 -30.72
CA ALA A 146 15.97 -26.12 -31.24
C ALA A 146 15.78 -26.58 -32.71
N ALA A 147 14.53 -26.65 -33.17
CA ALA A 147 14.17 -27.02 -34.55
C ALA A 147 14.15 -25.83 -35.54
N ILE A 148 14.45 -24.60 -35.08
CA ILE A 148 14.59 -23.45 -35.98
C ILE A 148 15.90 -23.62 -36.73
N PRO A 149 15.90 -23.82 -38.07
CA PRO A 149 17.13 -23.92 -38.84
C PRO A 149 17.90 -22.62 -38.74
N THR A 150 19.13 -22.67 -38.27
CA THR A 150 20.09 -21.57 -38.36
C THR A 150 20.19 -21.20 -39.82
N LEU A 151 19.79 -19.98 -40.18
CA LEU A 151 20.03 -19.42 -41.50
C LEU A 151 21.56 -19.46 -41.72
N ASP A 152 21.95 -20.35 -42.62
CA ASP A 152 23.32 -20.52 -43.06
C ASP A 152 23.78 -19.22 -43.75
N ASP A 153 24.82 -18.59 -43.20
CA ASP A 153 25.54 -17.48 -43.77
C ASP A 153 26.34 -17.97 -44.99
N SER A 154 25.66 -18.12 -46.10
CA SER A 154 26.36 -18.26 -47.40
C SER A 154 26.13 -17.01 -48.26
N VAL A 155 26.87 -15.97 -47.94
CA VAL A 155 27.15 -14.90 -48.88
C VAL A 155 28.46 -15.21 -49.60
N HIS A 156 28.35 -15.58 -50.83
CA HIS A 156 29.36 -15.38 -51.86
C HIS A 156 28.92 -14.35 -52.85
#